data_732c29ae9c000ab14098b8a8c9e7e3da
#
_entry.id   732c29ae9c000ab14098b8a8c9e7e3da
#
_cell.length_a   1.000
_cell.length_b   1.000
_cell.length_c   1.000
_cell.angle_alpha   90.00
_cell.angle_beta   90.00
_cell.angle_gamma   90.00
#
_symmetry.space_group_name_H-M   'P 1'
#
loop_
_entity.id
_entity.type
_entity.pdbx_description
1 polymer ?
#
loop_
_entity_poly.entity_id
_entity_poly.type
_entity_poly.pdbx_seq_one_letter_code
_entity_poly.pdbx_strand_id
1 'polypeptide(L)'
;MTTATDLSIASDVLSSAIARLEIISAEGDCYDLLVTFTSSSKVYRYAFDDDASVIKWHDLLSDDEAKAATSWGQMFNRALKHGDIEQIDI
;
A
#
# COMPACT_ATOMS: atom_id res chain seq x y z
N MET A 1 -15.68 21.79 -11.84
CA MET A 1 -14.94 20.62 -12.28
C MET A 1 -14.34 19.88 -11.08
N THR A 2 -14.68 18.66 -10.94
CA THR A 2 -14.19 17.86 -9.81
C THR A 2 -12.85 17.25 -10.19
N THR A 3 -11.83 17.60 -9.47
CA THR A 3 -10.55 16.92 -9.62
C THR A 3 -10.61 15.62 -8.84
N ALA A 4 -10.37 14.52 -9.51
CA ALA A 4 -10.27 13.25 -8.81
C ALA A 4 -9.14 13.34 -7.79
N THR A 5 -9.41 12.92 -6.55
CA THR A 5 -8.36 12.86 -5.53
C THR A 5 -7.36 11.80 -5.93
N ASP A 6 -6.11 12.19 -6.11
CA ASP A 6 -5.04 11.26 -6.40
C ASP A 6 -4.56 10.65 -5.08
N LEU A 7 -4.73 9.36 -4.92
CA LEU A 7 -4.33 8.62 -3.72
C LEU A 7 -2.90 8.08 -3.81
N SER A 8 -2.16 8.46 -4.85
CA SER A 8 -0.77 8.03 -4.98
C SER A 8 0.08 8.61 -3.86
N ILE A 9 0.86 7.76 -3.22
CA ILE A 9 1.74 8.15 -2.12
C ILE A 9 2.89 7.16 -2.02
N ALA A 10 4.06 7.64 -1.63
CA ALA A 10 5.22 6.78 -1.40
C ALA A 10 5.85 7.17 -0.09
N SER A 11 6.16 6.19 0.75
CA SER A 11 6.74 6.47 2.06
C SER A 11 7.55 5.29 2.57
N ASP A 12 8.67 5.61 3.21
CA ASP A 12 9.40 4.62 4.00
C ASP A 12 8.62 4.38 5.30
N VAL A 13 8.65 3.16 5.77
CA VAL A 13 7.95 2.80 7.00
C VAL A 13 8.89 2.10 7.97
N LEU A 14 8.60 2.21 9.26
CA LEU A 14 9.35 1.54 10.30
C LEU A 14 8.73 0.17 10.56
N SER A 15 9.32 -0.85 9.95
CA SER A 15 8.84 -2.23 10.10
C SER A 15 10.04 -3.16 9.97
N SER A 16 9.99 -4.27 10.69
CA SER A 16 11.05 -5.28 10.59
C SER A 16 11.03 -6.01 9.25
N ALA A 17 9.89 -6.04 8.58
CA ALA A 17 9.72 -6.79 7.34
C ALA A 17 9.61 -5.91 6.11
N ILE A 18 9.05 -4.72 6.24
CA ILE A 18 8.76 -3.84 5.11
C ILE A 18 9.54 -2.53 5.25
N ALA A 19 10.28 -2.17 4.21
CA ALA A 19 11.09 -0.95 4.20
C ALA A 19 10.34 0.23 3.61
N ARG A 20 9.50 -0.01 2.59
CA ARG A 20 8.84 1.07 1.87
C ARG A 20 7.51 0.59 1.30
N LEU A 21 6.53 1.47 1.30
CA LEU A 21 5.23 1.24 0.67
C LEU A 21 4.92 2.38 -0.28
N GLU A 22 4.33 2.03 -1.41
CA GLU A 22 3.95 3.02 -2.42
C GLU A 22 2.61 2.63 -3.03
N ILE A 23 1.70 3.61 -3.14
CA ILE A 23 0.44 3.45 -3.85
C ILE A 23 0.54 4.20 -5.16
N ILE A 24 0.28 3.52 -6.26
CA ILE A 24 0.35 4.10 -7.60
C ILE A 24 -0.97 3.94 -8.32
N SER A 25 -1.26 4.86 -9.23
CA SER A 25 -2.42 4.74 -10.11
C SER A 25 -2.19 3.63 -11.12
N ALA A 26 -3.20 2.81 -11.33
CA ALA A 26 -3.22 1.79 -12.36
C ALA A 26 -4.25 2.18 -13.42
N GLU A 27 -4.52 1.30 -14.38
CA GLU A 27 -5.48 1.58 -15.42
C GLU A 27 -6.88 1.78 -14.87
N GLY A 28 -7.61 2.72 -15.44
CA GLY A 28 -8.93 3.10 -14.97
C GLY A 28 -8.84 3.83 -13.65
N ASP A 29 -9.76 3.56 -12.75
CA ASP A 29 -9.80 4.16 -11.41
C ASP A 29 -9.17 3.25 -10.36
N CYS A 30 -8.31 2.32 -10.78
CA CYS A 30 -7.68 1.36 -9.91
C CYS A 30 -6.35 1.85 -9.36
N TYR A 31 -5.92 1.26 -8.26
CA TYR A 31 -4.63 1.53 -7.65
C TYR A 31 -3.90 0.24 -7.35
N ASP A 32 -2.58 0.30 -7.38
CA ASP A 32 -1.71 -0.81 -7.02
C ASP A 32 -0.83 -0.42 -5.86
N LEU A 33 -0.45 -1.42 -5.07
CA LEU A 33 0.47 -1.26 -3.95
C LEU A 33 1.83 -1.85 -4.33
N LEU A 34 2.88 -1.06 -4.17
CA LEU A 34 4.26 -1.52 -4.34
C LEU A 34 4.87 -1.71 -2.95
N VAL A 35 5.42 -2.88 -2.70
CA VAL A 35 6.01 -3.23 -1.40
C VAL A 35 7.49 -3.55 -1.59
N THR A 36 8.34 -2.85 -0.85
CA THR A 36 9.77 -3.15 -0.77
C THR A 36 10.05 -3.79 0.58
N PHE A 37 10.54 -5.03 0.57
CA PHE A 37 10.86 -5.75 1.79
C PHE A 37 12.28 -5.45 2.26
N THR A 38 12.50 -5.47 3.58
CA THR A 38 13.81 -5.18 4.16
C THR A 38 14.86 -6.23 3.83
N SER A 39 14.44 -7.48 3.65
CA SER A 39 15.33 -8.60 3.37
C SER A 39 15.75 -8.70 1.91
N SER A 40 15.15 -7.91 1.05
CA SER A 40 15.35 -7.98 -0.38
C SER A 40 15.20 -6.58 -0.96
N SER A 41 16.02 -6.20 -1.92
CA SER A 41 15.86 -4.92 -2.60
C SER A 41 14.82 -4.98 -3.72
N LYS A 42 14.11 -6.10 -3.85
CA LYS A 42 13.07 -6.26 -4.86
C LYS A 42 11.79 -5.57 -4.43
N VAL A 43 11.06 -5.07 -5.44
CA VAL A 43 9.76 -4.45 -5.25
C VAL A 43 8.69 -5.41 -5.80
N TYR A 44 7.70 -5.69 -4.98
CA TYR A 44 6.58 -6.55 -5.37
C TYR A 44 5.34 -5.70 -5.57
N ARG A 45 4.52 -6.07 -6.55
CA ARG A 45 3.33 -5.32 -6.92
C ARG A 45 2.06 -6.09 -6.58
N TYR A 46 1.10 -5.39 -5.99
CA TYR A 46 -0.18 -5.94 -5.59
C TYR A 46 -1.30 -5.04 -6.07
N ALA A 47 -2.40 -5.63 -6.53
CA ALA A 47 -3.60 -4.87 -6.90
C ALA A 47 -4.51 -4.74 -5.70
N PHE A 48 -5.04 -3.55 -5.45
CA PHE A 48 -6.08 -3.35 -4.45
C PHE A 48 -7.43 -3.86 -4.98
N ASP A 49 -8.17 -4.56 -4.13
CA ASP A 49 -9.46 -5.12 -4.50
C ASP A 49 -10.56 -4.05 -4.58
N ASP A 50 -10.51 -3.05 -3.71
CA ASP A 50 -11.51 -2.01 -3.67
C ASP A 50 -10.92 -0.65 -3.25
N ASP A 51 -11.71 0.41 -3.45
CA ASP A 51 -11.28 1.77 -3.13
C ASP A 51 -11.18 2.01 -1.62
N ALA A 52 -12.00 1.32 -0.83
CA ALA A 52 -11.98 1.46 0.62
C ALA A 52 -10.62 1.06 1.19
N SER A 53 -10.03 -0.02 0.66
CA SER A 53 -8.69 -0.45 1.06
C SER A 53 -7.63 0.57 0.68
N VAL A 54 -7.72 1.14 -0.53
CA VAL A 54 -6.78 2.17 -0.98
C VAL A 54 -6.82 3.38 -0.04
N ILE A 55 -8.02 3.85 0.28
CA ILE A 55 -8.21 5.02 1.15
C ILE A 55 -7.62 4.75 2.54
N LYS A 56 -7.87 3.56 3.08
CA LYS A 56 -7.36 3.17 4.39
C LYS A 56 -5.82 3.19 4.43
N TRP A 57 -5.18 2.58 3.42
CA TRP A 57 -3.72 2.56 3.35
C TRP A 57 -3.16 3.95 3.13
N HIS A 58 -3.78 4.74 2.26
CA HIS A 58 -3.36 6.11 2.00
C HIS A 58 -3.43 6.98 3.27
N ASP A 59 -4.54 6.89 4.00
CA ASP A 59 -4.72 7.68 5.22
C ASP A 59 -3.66 7.36 6.27
N LEU A 60 -3.33 6.08 6.42
CA LEU A 60 -2.30 5.66 7.36
C LEU A 60 -0.91 6.10 6.92
N LEU A 61 -0.62 6.05 5.63
CA LEU A 61 0.69 6.44 5.11
C LEU A 61 0.89 7.96 5.11
N SER A 62 -0.18 8.73 5.00
CA SER A 62 -0.10 10.19 4.94
C SER A 62 -0.03 10.85 6.31
N ASP A 63 -0.31 10.10 7.39
CA ASP A 63 -0.28 10.59 8.76
C ASP A 63 0.94 10.01 9.47
N ASP A 64 1.89 10.86 9.85
CA ASP A 64 3.15 10.42 10.45
C ASP A 64 2.93 9.63 11.75
N GLU A 65 1.98 10.05 12.58
CA GLU A 65 1.67 9.34 13.83
C GLU A 65 1.05 7.97 13.55
N ALA A 66 0.08 7.91 12.66
CA ALA A 66 -0.57 6.67 12.28
C ALA A 66 0.42 5.72 11.61
N LYS A 67 1.27 6.26 10.74
CA LYS A 67 2.29 5.49 10.05
C LYS A 67 3.26 4.84 11.06
N ALA A 68 3.69 5.59 12.06
CA ALA A 68 4.61 5.08 13.08
C ALA A 68 3.95 4.06 14.00
N ALA A 69 2.64 4.17 14.20
CA ALA A 69 1.89 3.28 15.10
C ALA A 69 1.37 2.01 14.42
N THR A 70 1.43 1.95 13.10
CA THR A 70 0.86 0.82 12.33
C THR A 70 1.86 -0.32 12.22
N SER A 71 1.40 -1.54 12.50
CA SER A 71 2.18 -2.77 12.27
C SER A 71 2.03 -3.17 10.80
N TRP A 72 2.87 -2.62 9.94
CA TRP A 72 2.75 -2.77 8.50
C TRP A 72 2.85 -4.20 8.02
N GLY A 73 3.75 -4.98 8.63
CA GLY A 73 3.87 -6.40 8.28
C GLY A 73 2.61 -7.18 8.57
N GLN A 74 2.00 -6.95 9.73
CA GLN A 74 0.75 -7.62 10.09
C GLN A 74 -0.41 -7.15 9.22
N MET A 75 -0.49 -5.86 8.95
CA MET A 75 -1.52 -5.29 8.10
C MET A 75 -1.44 -5.86 6.68
N PHE A 76 -0.23 -5.97 6.15
CA PHE A 76 0.03 -6.55 4.84
C PHE A 76 -0.42 -8.01 4.77
N ASN A 77 -0.02 -8.84 5.76
CA ASN A 77 -0.41 -10.24 5.81
C ASN A 77 -1.91 -10.41 5.93
N ARG A 78 -2.55 -9.57 6.73
CA ARG A 78 -4.00 -9.60 6.92
C ARG A 78 -4.72 -9.24 5.62
N ALA A 79 -4.23 -8.22 4.91
CA ALA A 79 -4.80 -7.81 3.64
C ALA A 79 -4.72 -8.93 2.59
N LEU A 80 -3.59 -9.64 2.54
CA LEU A 80 -3.44 -10.79 1.65
C LEU A 80 -4.43 -11.90 1.99
N LYS A 81 -4.57 -12.23 3.27
CA LYS A 81 -5.48 -13.28 3.71
C LYS A 81 -6.94 -12.96 3.41
N HIS A 82 -7.32 -11.69 3.54
CA HIS A 82 -8.69 -11.26 3.32
C HIS A 82 -8.99 -10.97 1.85
N GLY A 83 -7.97 -10.99 0.98
CA GLY A 83 -8.16 -10.68 -0.43
C GLY A 83 -8.30 -9.20 -0.73
N ASP A 84 -7.93 -8.32 0.21
CA ASP A 84 -7.95 -6.88 0.00
C ASP A 84 -6.89 -6.44 -1.00
N ILE A 85 -5.80 -7.18 -1.08
CA ILE A 85 -4.76 -7.02 -2.08
C ILE A 85 -4.42 -8.38 -2.68
N GLU A 86 -4.00 -8.37 -3.94
CA GLU A 86 -3.64 -9.60 -4.67
C GLU A 86 -2.34 -9.36 -5.43
N GLN A 87 -1.40 -10.28 -5.29
CA GLN A 87 -0.14 -10.17 -5.99
C GLN A 87 -0.33 -10.25 -7.49
N ILE A 88 0.29 -9.31 -8.20
CA ILE A 88 0.27 -9.28 -9.66
C ILE A 88 1.56 -9.92 -10.15
N ASP A 89 1.43 -10.95 -10.96
CA ASP A 89 2.58 -11.54 -11.63
C ASP A 89 3.00 -10.64 -12.79
N ILE A 90 4.27 -10.34 -12.80
CA ILE A 90 4.83 -9.51 -13.85
C ILE A 90 5.56 -10.41 -14.85
#